data_856eca5e02222857db0e12dcab8fe09e
#
_entry.id   856eca5e02222857db0e12dcab8fe09e
#
_cell.length_a   1.000
_cell.length_b   1.000
_cell.length_c   1.000
_cell.angle_alpha   90.00
_cell.angle_beta   90.00
_cell.angle_gamma   90.00
#
_symmetry.space_group_name_H-M   'P 1'
#
loop_
_entity.id
_entity.type
_entity.pdbx_description
1 polymer ?
#
loop_
_entity_poly.entity_id
_entity_poly.type
_entity_poly.pdbx_seq_one_letter_code
_entity_poly.pdbx_strand_id
1 'polypeptide(L)'
;MQIKDKVLDVPVIQGGMGVGVSLSSLAGAVAASGACGVISSVNAGYDEQDFKSSPFKANLRALDYHIKRAKQIAAESAKKGLVAVNIMTAVSHYDESCKTAVSAGADIIISGAGLPLNLPQFTKGTHTLAAPIVSSGRAARIIMKTYKKHYDVYPDMFIIEGSMAGGHLGFDADDITQGKTQSNDEILSDVLAVIEESGADIPVFVAGGVFDGKDMAHYVNKGAAGVQIATRFIATNECDASDTFKQAVVNAKREDIRIIKSPVGMPARAINSPLLERLDAGETFTARKCNGCLTACKKDDSIPYCISRALIAAVKGDWDNGLFFAGSNADRVDRIMSVQELINEIMTDYRLNKSDI
;
A
#
# COMPACT_ATOMS: atom_id res chain seq x y z
N MET A 1 16.58 -3.53 -12.15
CA MET A 1 15.64 -4.11 -13.14
C MET A 1 15.04 -3.01 -14.00
N GLN A 2 14.52 -3.37 -15.17
CA GLN A 2 13.83 -2.43 -16.06
C GLN A 2 12.37 -2.87 -16.23
N ILE A 3 11.46 -1.89 -16.18
CA ILE A 3 10.01 -2.07 -16.43
C ILE A 3 9.64 -1.02 -17.47
N LYS A 4 9.50 -1.44 -18.75
CA LYS A 4 9.37 -0.54 -19.91
C LYS A 4 10.50 0.52 -19.95
N ASP A 5 10.14 1.81 -19.88
CA ASP A 5 11.09 2.92 -19.88
C ASP A 5 11.63 3.29 -18.47
N LYS A 6 11.17 2.61 -17.42
CA LYS A 6 11.58 2.86 -16.03
C LYS A 6 12.68 1.92 -15.58
N VAL A 7 13.59 2.45 -14.77
CA VAL A 7 14.67 1.67 -14.12
C VAL A 7 14.50 1.73 -12.61
N LEU A 8 14.62 0.57 -11.98
CA LEU A 8 14.57 0.41 -10.54
C LEU A 8 15.83 -0.32 -10.08
N ASP A 9 16.72 0.36 -9.36
CA ASP A 9 18.01 -0.21 -8.92
C ASP A 9 17.81 -1.29 -7.85
N VAL A 10 16.83 -1.10 -6.97
CA VAL A 10 16.48 -2.01 -5.87
C VAL A 10 15.06 -2.53 -6.07
N PRO A 11 14.84 -3.85 -6.30
CA PRO A 11 13.51 -4.40 -6.58
C PRO A 11 12.67 -4.56 -5.31
N VAL A 12 12.53 -3.45 -4.59
CA VAL A 12 11.70 -3.30 -3.38
C VAL A 12 10.73 -2.15 -3.61
N ILE A 13 9.46 -2.38 -3.33
CA ILE A 13 8.41 -1.38 -3.29
C ILE A 13 8.07 -1.12 -1.81
N GLN A 14 8.09 0.13 -1.37
CA GLN A 14 7.49 0.50 -0.09
C GLN A 14 5.98 0.58 -0.31
N GLY A 15 5.19 -0.24 0.38
CA GLY A 15 3.74 -0.27 0.24
C GLY A 15 3.07 1.05 0.61
N GLY A 16 2.09 1.49 -0.19
CA GLY A 16 1.33 2.70 0.11
C GLY A 16 0.50 2.58 1.38
N MET A 17 0.68 3.47 2.34
CA MET A 17 0.05 3.42 3.66
C MET A 17 -0.73 4.71 3.94
N GLY A 18 -2.05 4.61 3.96
CA GLY A 18 -2.97 5.71 4.31
C GLY A 18 -3.47 5.55 5.75
N VAL A 19 -3.89 6.63 6.39
CA VAL A 19 -3.87 8.03 5.97
C VAL A 19 -2.58 8.68 6.43
N GLY A 20 -1.87 9.39 5.55
CA GLY A 20 -0.75 10.23 5.95
C GLY A 20 0.52 9.50 6.42
N VAL A 21 0.55 8.16 6.42
CA VAL A 21 1.71 7.37 6.86
C VAL A 21 2.80 7.36 5.79
N SER A 22 2.42 7.26 4.51
CA SER A 22 3.37 7.39 3.39
C SER A 22 2.97 8.56 2.49
N LEU A 23 3.69 9.66 2.63
CA LEU A 23 3.61 10.86 1.80
C LEU A 23 4.98 11.14 1.15
N SER A 24 5.31 12.41 0.96
CA SER A 24 6.49 12.78 0.18
C SER A 24 7.83 12.50 0.87
N SER A 25 7.90 12.54 2.20
CA SER A 25 9.15 12.31 2.92
C SER A 25 9.56 10.85 2.78
N LEU A 26 8.70 9.93 3.19
CA LEU A 26 8.97 8.50 3.08
C LEU A 26 9.16 8.07 1.62
N ALA A 27 8.20 8.38 0.74
CA ALA A 27 8.27 7.95 -0.65
C ALA A 27 9.49 8.50 -1.38
N GLY A 28 9.85 9.77 -1.11
CA GLY A 28 11.03 10.40 -1.69
C GLY A 28 12.34 9.74 -1.21
N ALA A 29 12.46 9.46 0.10
CA ALA A 29 13.64 8.81 0.67
C ALA A 29 13.82 7.38 0.14
N VAL A 30 12.72 6.63 -0.01
CA VAL A 30 12.74 5.29 -0.61
C VAL A 30 13.19 5.36 -2.07
N ALA A 31 12.65 6.28 -2.85
CA ALA A 31 13.07 6.49 -4.23
C ALA A 31 14.53 6.95 -4.34
N ALA A 32 14.99 7.84 -3.46
CA ALA A 32 16.40 8.24 -3.36
C ALA A 32 17.34 7.07 -3.01
N SER A 33 16.82 6.03 -2.35
CA SER A 33 17.57 4.80 -2.05
C SER A 33 17.61 3.80 -3.23
N GLY A 34 17.00 4.13 -4.38
CA GLY A 34 16.96 3.29 -5.58
C GLY A 34 15.79 2.31 -5.62
N ALA A 35 14.88 2.35 -4.66
CA ALA A 35 13.68 1.53 -4.56
C ALA A 35 12.44 2.30 -5.06
N CYS A 36 11.24 1.69 -4.99
CA CYS A 36 10.00 2.35 -5.35
C CYS A 36 9.29 2.88 -4.09
N GLY A 37 9.27 4.19 -3.90
CA GLY A 37 8.52 4.85 -2.85
C GLY A 37 7.08 5.13 -3.28
N VAL A 38 6.11 4.86 -2.40
CA VAL A 38 4.68 4.94 -2.72
C VAL A 38 3.94 5.92 -1.83
N ILE A 39 3.31 6.92 -2.44
CA ILE A 39 2.42 7.86 -1.78
C ILE A 39 1.02 7.25 -1.71
N SER A 40 0.37 7.32 -0.54
CA SER A 40 -1.05 6.97 -0.41
C SER A 40 -1.93 8.18 -0.74
N SER A 41 -2.86 8.01 -1.68
CA SER A 41 -3.80 9.07 -2.08
C SER A 41 -4.92 9.30 -1.07
N VAL A 42 -5.17 8.34 -0.17
CA VAL A 42 -6.31 8.40 0.76
C VAL A 42 -6.14 9.53 1.76
N ASN A 43 -7.01 10.53 1.65
CA ASN A 43 -6.97 11.73 2.50
C ASN A 43 -5.56 12.35 2.59
N ALA A 44 -4.84 12.41 1.48
CA ALA A 44 -3.48 12.98 1.44
C ALA A 44 -3.44 14.44 1.96
N GLY A 45 -4.56 15.17 1.84
CA GLY A 45 -4.69 16.54 2.32
C GLY A 45 -5.27 16.66 3.75
N TYR A 46 -5.21 15.61 4.56
CA TYR A 46 -5.83 15.57 5.89
C TYR A 46 -5.38 16.70 6.84
N ASP A 47 -4.22 17.28 6.60
CA ASP A 47 -3.62 18.37 7.38
C ASP A 47 -3.74 19.76 6.74
N GLU A 48 -4.35 19.84 5.54
CA GLU A 48 -4.63 21.10 4.86
C GLU A 48 -5.68 21.91 5.61
N GLN A 49 -5.55 23.25 5.63
CA GLN A 49 -6.43 24.14 6.38
C GLN A 49 -7.90 24.03 5.97
N ASP A 50 -8.15 23.78 4.69
CA ASP A 50 -9.49 23.67 4.11
C ASP A 50 -9.99 22.22 4.00
N PHE A 51 -9.28 21.23 4.55
CA PHE A 51 -9.68 19.82 4.48
C PHE A 51 -11.08 19.57 5.06
N LYS A 52 -11.44 20.24 6.15
CA LYS A 52 -12.77 20.07 6.78
C LYS A 52 -13.92 20.66 5.95
N SER A 53 -13.65 21.66 5.13
CA SER A 53 -14.66 22.33 4.30
C SER A 53 -14.67 21.85 2.85
N SER A 54 -13.52 21.42 2.32
CA SER A 54 -13.34 21.01 0.93
C SER A 54 -12.38 19.82 0.83
N PRO A 55 -12.70 18.66 1.45
CA PRO A 55 -11.77 17.53 1.54
C PRO A 55 -11.29 17.04 0.17
N PHE A 56 -12.15 17.04 -0.83
CA PHE A 56 -11.80 16.63 -2.19
C PHE A 56 -10.69 17.52 -2.81
N LYS A 57 -10.90 18.85 -2.77
CA LYS A 57 -9.91 19.80 -3.34
C LYS A 57 -8.59 19.75 -2.58
N ALA A 58 -8.64 19.67 -1.25
CA ALA A 58 -7.48 19.54 -0.39
C ALA A 58 -6.68 18.28 -0.74
N ASN A 59 -7.35 17.13 -0.91
CA ASN A 59 -6.71 15.87 -1.25
C ASN A 59 -6.00 15.91 -2.62
N LEU A 60 -6.64 16.45 -3.67
CA LEU A 60 -6.01 16.52 -4.99
C LEU A 60 -4.81 17.47 -5.01
N ARG A 61 -4.90 18.63 -4.34
CA ARG A 61 -3.80 19.58 -4.21
C ARG A 61 -2.63 18.97 -3.44
N ALA A 62 -2.90 18.31 -2.32
CA ALA A 62 -1.89 17.64 -1.54
C ALA A 62 -1.24 16.47 -2.29
N LEU A 63 -2.03 15.69 -3.04
CA LEU A 63 -1.52 14.59 -3.86
C LEU A 63 -0.53 15.11 -4.92
N ASP A 64 -0.89 16.14 -5.66
CA ASP A 64 0.00 16.80 -6.63
C ASP A 64 1.29 17.29 -5.97
N TYR A 65 1.18 17.98 -4.84
CA TYR A 65 2.32 18.46 -4.06
C TYR A 65 3.24 17.33 -3.61
N HIS A 66 2.69 16.28 -2.99
CA HIS A 66 3.51 15.18 -2.46
C HIS A 66 4.21 14.39 -3.56
N ILE A 67 3.60 14.18 -4.72
CA ILE A 67 4.25 13.51 -5.86
C ILE A 67 5.46 14.34 -6.33
N LYS A 68 5.26 15.63 -6.58
CA LYS A 68 6.33 16.53 -7.02
C LYS A 68 7.46 16.63 -6.00
N ARG A 69 7.11 16.72 -4.71
CA ARG A 69 8.08 16.78 -3.63
C ARG A 69 8.87 15.48 -3.48
N ALA A 70 8.23 14.32 -3.54
CA ALA A 70 8.93 13.03 -3.51
C ALA A 70 9.90 12.88 -4.68
N LYS A 71 9.50 13.31 -5.89
CA LYS A 71 10.39 13.30 -7.05
C LYS A 71 11.57 14.26 -6.90
N GLN A 72 11.40 15.42 -6.27
CA GLN A 72 12.50 16.31 -5.93
C GLN A 72 13.51 15.66 -4.99
N ILE A 73 13.02 15.01 -3.91
CA ILE A 73 13.88 14.29 -2.96
C ILE A 73 14.63 13.15 -3.68
N ALA A 74 13.95 12.39 -4.52
CA ALA A 74 14.55 11.31 -5.29
C ALA A 74 15.65 11.82 -6.24
N ALA A 75 15.46 13.00 -6.83
CA ALA A 75 16.44 13.61 -7.77
C ALA A 75 17.73 14.07 -7.10
N GLU A 76 17.78 14.19 -5.77
CA GLU A 76 19.01 14.50 -5.02
C GLU A 76 19.98 13.31 -4.97
N SER A 77 19.54 12.12 -5.38
CA SER A 77 20.33 10.89 -5.41
C SER A 77 20.73 10.49 -6.83
N ALA A 78 21.93 9.88 -6.96
CA ALA A 78 22.36 9.26 -8.21
C ALA A 78 21.70 7.92 -8.51
N LYS A 79 21.05 7.29 -7.51
CA LYS A 79 20.33 6.02 -7.67
C LYS A 79 19.03 6.23 -8.45
N LYS A 80 18.64 5.18 -9.20
CA LYS A 80 17.40 5.18 -9.99
C LYS A 80 16.29 4.47 -9.20
N GLY A 81 15.47 5.27 -8.55
CA GLY A 81 14.25 4.83 -7.89
C GLY A 81 13.02 5.48 -8.51
N LEU A 82 11.86 4.98 -8.14
CA LEU A 82 10.57 5.40 -8.70
C LEU A 82 9.67 5.98 -7.61
N VAL A 83 8.80 6.91 -8.00
CA VAL A 83 7.75 7.47 -7.16
C VAL A 83 6.40 7.00 -7.68
N ALA A 84 5.74 6.13 -6.91
CA ALA A 84 4.42 5.60 -7.20
C ALA A 84 3.33 6.26 -6.34
N VAL A 85 2.08 6.06 -6.75
CA VAL A 85 0.90 6.45 -5.98
C VAL A 85 -0.01 5.24 -5.81
N ASN A 86 -0.40 4.94 -4.57
CA ASN A 86 -1.45 3.97 -4.30
C ASN A 86 -2.82 4.66 -4.33
N ILE A 87 -3.72 4.19 -5.19
CA ILE A 87 -5.07 4.69 -5.37
C ILE A 87 -6.06 3.51 -5.28
N MET A 88 -6.84 3.45 -4.20
CA MET A 88 -7.85 2.40 -4.04
C MET A 88 -9.04 2.66 -4.98
N THR A 89 -9.56 1.63 -5.64
CA THR A 89 -10.77 1.74 -6.48
C THR A 89 -12.01 2.18 -5.69
N ALA A 90 -12.02 1.94 -4.38
CA ALA A 90 -13.11 2.27 -3.48
C ALA A 90 -13.17 3.75 -3.05
N VAL A 91 -12.18 4.60 -3.39
CA VAL A 91 -12.22 6.03 -3.05
C VAL A 91 -13.24 6.77 -3.91
N SER A 92 -13.88 7.80 -3.33
CA SER A 92 -14.97 8.54 -3.98
C SER A 92 -14.56 9.31 -5.24
N HIS A 93 -13.30 9.60 -5.43
CA HIS A 93 -12.77 10.40 -6.54
C HIS A 93 -11.57 9.69 -7.19
N TYR A 94 -11.80 8.43 -7.56
CA TYR A 94 -10.78 7.58 -8.16
C TYR A 94 -10.21 8.18 -9.45
N ASP A 95 -11.09 8.58 -10.36
CA ASP A 95 -10.71 9.09 -11.68
C ASP A 95 -9.88 10.38 -11.60
N GLU A 96 -10.31 11.31 -10.74
CA GLU A 96 -9.60 12.57 -10.51
C GLU A 96 -8.25 12.35 -9.84
N SER A 97 -8.18 11.39 -8.92
CA SER A 97 -6.91 11.01 -8.28
C SER A 97 -5.93 10.40 -9.30
N CYS A 98 -6.41 9.53 -10.20
CA CYS A 98 -5.59 8.98 -11.28
C CYS A 98 -5.10 10.08 -12.23
N LYS A 99 -5.98 10.99 -12.68
CA LYS A 99 -5.61 12.12 -13.53
C LYS A 99 -4.57 13.02 -12.86
N THR A 100 -4.76 13.31 -11.56
CA THR A 100 -3.81 14.12 -10.78
C THR A 100 -2.46 13.41 -10.68
N ALA A 101 -2.43 12.11 -10.39
CA ALA A 101 -1.19 11.35 -10.29
C ALA A 101 -0.41 11.35 -11.62
N VAL A 102 -1.08 11.13 -12.74
CA VAL A 102 -0.47 11.17 -14.08
C VAL A 102 0.08 12.58 -14.37
N SER A 103 -0.73 13.62 -14.15
CA SER A 103 -0.32 14.99 -14.46
C SER A 103 0.78 15.51 -13.54
N ALA A 104 0.87 15.05 -12.31
CA ALA A 104 1.96 15.36 -11.38
C ALA A 104 3.25 14.58 -11.70
N GLY A 105 3.21 13.61 -12.62
CA GLY A 105 4.36 12.85 -13.08
C GLY A 105 4.70 11.64 -12.22
N ALA A 106 3.71 11.01 -11.57
CA ALA A 106 3.91 9.72 -10.90
C ALA A 106 4.44 8.68 -11.89
N ASP A 107 5.41 7.88 -11.46
CA ASP A 107 5.99 6.84 -12.32
C ASP A 107 5.07 5.60 -12.44
N ILE A 108 4.31 5.30 -11.38
CA ILE A 108 3.42 4.14 -11.32
C ILE A 108 2.13 4.52 -10.57
N ILE A 109 0.98 4.05 -11.04
CA ILE A 109 -0.24 3.98 -10.23
C ILE A 109 -0.44 2.52 -9.81
N ILE A 110 -0.38 2.30 -8.49
CA ILE A 110 -0.67 1.02 -7.84
C ILE A 110 -2.12 1.06 -7.38
N SER A 111 -2.97 0.14 -7.85
CA SER A 111 -4.40 0.20 -7.58
C SER A 111 -4.98 -1.15 -7.16
N GLY A 112 -5.77 -1.12 -6.08
CA GLY A 112 -6.42 -2.28 -5.48
C GLY A 112 -7.67 -1.87 -4.71
N ALA A 113 -8.05 -2.62 -3.68
CA ALA A 113 -9.33 -2.51 -2.96
C ALA A 113 -10.53 -2.57 -3.92
N GLY A 114 -10.53 -3.61 -4.75
CA GLY A 114 -11.38 -3.87 -5.90
C GLY A 114 -10.55 -4.10 -7.16
N LEU A 115 -11.20 -4.46 -8.27
CA LEU A 115 -10.50 -4.67 -9.54
C LEU A 115 -10.41 -3.33 -10.32
N PRO A 116 -9.21 -2.79 -10.58
CA PRO A 116 -9.04 -1.50 -11.27
C PRO A 116 -9.20 -1.65 -12.80
N LEU A 117 -10.38 -2.06 -13.26
CA LEU A 117 -10.63 -2.43 -14.64
C LEU A 117 -10.51 -1.27 -15.64
N ASN A 118 -10.61 -0.04 -15.17
CA ASN A 118 -10.51 1.18 -15.98
C ASN A 118 -9.17 1.93 -15.83
N LEU A 119 -8.20 1.40 -15.08
CA LEU A 119 -6.91 2.08 -14.86
C LEU A 119 -6.18 2.44 -16.18
N PRO A 120 -6.18 1.61 -17.25
CA PRO A 120 -5.55 1.98 -18.52
C PRO A 120 -6.16 3.21 -19.20
N GLN A 121 -7.38 3.61 -18.86
CA GLN A 121 -7.98 4.85 -19.35
C GLN A 121 -7.14 6.08 -19.00
N PHE A 122 -6.39 6.01 -17.89
CA PHE A 122 -5.58 7.10 -17.37
C PHE A 122 -4.09 6.95 -17.71
N THR A 123 -3.60 5.71 -17.84
CA THR A 123 -2.16 5.44 -17.99
C THR A 123 -1.72 5.15 -19.43
N LYS A 124 -2.62 4.64 -20.30
CA LYS A 124 -2.28 4.34 -21.69
C LYS A 124 -1.83 5.60 -22.44
N GLY A 125 -0.66 5.52 -23.08
CA GLY A 125 -0.08 6.64 -23.85
C GLY A 125 0.59 7.70 -22.98
N THR A 126 0.76 7.46 -21.68
CA THR A 126 1.52 8.30 -20.74
C THR A 126 2.81 7.61 -20.32
N HIS A 127 3.63 8.28 -19.52
CA HIS A 127 4.83 7.71 -18.86
C HIS A 127 4.53 7.02 -17.53
N THR A 128 3.27 6.99 -17.10
CA THR A 128 2.86 6.39 -15.83
C THR A 128 2.45 4.93 -16.05
N LEU A 129 3.05 4.01 -15.32
CA LEU A 129 2.79 2.58 -15.40
C LEU A 129 1.52 2.20 -14.61
N ALA A 130 0.82 1.15 -15.06
CA ALA A 130 -0.34 0.58 -14.39
C ALA A 130 0.03 -0.70 -13.62
N ALA A 131 -0.13 -0.68 -12.29
CA ALA A 131 0.18 -1.78 -11.39
C ALA A 131 -1.06 -2.21 -10.57
N PRO A 132 -1.92 -3.10 -11.08
CA PRO A 132 -3.01 -3.68 -10.30
C PRO A 132 -2.51 -4.53 -9.13
N ILE A 133 -3.20 -4.44 -7.98
CA ILE A 133 -3.05 -5.36 -6.86
C ILE A 133 -4.05 -6.51 -7.02
N VAL A 134 -3.58 -7.74 -6.85
CA VAL A 134 -4.40 -8.95 -6.92
C VAL A 134 -4.09 -9.90 -5.76
N SER A 135 -5.08 -10.68 -5.35
CA SER A 135 -4.96 -11.71 -4.31
C SER A 135 -5.28 -13.12 -4.84
N SER A 136 -5.30 -13.29 -6.18
CA SER A 136 -5.51 -14.59 -6.82
C SER A 136 -5.20 -14.53 -8.32
N GLY A 137 -4.86 -15.68 -8.93
CA GLY A 137 -4.73 -15.82 -10.38
C GLY A 137 -6.02 -15.51 -11.14
N ARG A 138 -7.20 -15.79 -10.52
CA ARG A 138 -8.50 -15.42 -11.10
C ARG A 138 -8.63 -13.91 -11.30
N ALA A 139 -8.24 -13.12 -10.30
CA ALA A 139 -8.28 -11.65 -10.39
C ALA A 139 -7.32 -11.14 -11.48
N ALA A 140 -6.10 -11.66 -11.53
CA ALA A 140 -5.14 -11.34 -12.59
C ALA A 140 -5.70 -11.64 -13.99
N ARG A 141 -6.29 -12.80 -14.19
CA ARG A 141 -6.91 -13.21 -15.45
C ARG A 141 -8.05 -12.28 -15.89
N ILE A 142 -8.90 -11.84 -14.95
CA ILE A 142 -9.99 -10.90 -15.24
C ILE A 142 -9.41 -9.55 -15.70
N ILE A 143 -8.43 -9.02 -14.98
CA ILE A 143 -7.79 -7.74 -15.31
C ILE A 143 -7.11 -7.83 -16.68
N MET A 144 -6.29 -8.86 -16.92
CA MET A 144 -5.59 -9.03 -18.19
C MET A 144 -6.54 -9.11 -19.39
N LYS A 145 -7.61 -9.92 -19.28
CA LYS A 145 -8.64 -10.02 -20.31
C LYS A 145 -9.35 -8.70 -20.55
N THR A 146 -9.69 -7.97 -19.49
CA THR A 146 -10.39 -6.68 -19.60
C THR A 146 -9.50 -5.62 -20.23
N TYR A 147 -8.23 -5.51 -19.79
CA TYR A 147 -7.27 -4.57 -20.34
C TYR A 147 -7.01 -4.84 -21.82
N LYS A 148 -6.77 -6.11 -22.18
CA LYS A 148 -6.53 -6.48 -23.58
C LYS A 148 -7.75 -6.21 -24.45
N LYS A 149 -8.95 -6.57 -23.98
CA LYS A 149 -10.21 -6.41 -24.75
C LYS A 149 -10.59 -4.95 -24.97
N HIS A 150 -10.49 -4.10 -23.96
CA HIS A 150 -11.05 -2.73 -24.00
C HIS A 150 -10.00 -1.66 -24.31
N TYR A 151 -8.73 -1.93 -24.02
CA TYR A 151 -7.65 -0.94 -24.14
C TYR A 151 -6.51 -1.41 -25.03
N ASP A 152 -6.50 -2.68 -25.46
CA ASP A 152 -5.41 -3.31 -26.20
C ASP A 152 -4.04 -3.16 -25.52
N VAL A 153 -4.00 -3.34 -24.21
CA VAL A 153 -2.79 -3.35 -23.39
C VAL A 153 -2.84 -4.48 -22.34
N TYR A 154 -1.72 -4.80 -21.74
CA TYR A 154 -1.63 -5.56 -20.50
C TYR A 154 -1.21 -4.65 -19.35
N PRO A 155 -1.38 -5.07 -18.06
CA PRO A 155 -0.74 -4.41 -16.94
C PRO A 155 0.77 -4.31 -17.12
N ASP A 156 1.37 -3.26 -16.61
CA ASP A 156 2.83 -3.07 -16.67
C ASP A 156 3.57 -3.89 -15.61
N MET A 157 2.88 -4.23 -14.55
CA MET A 157 3.31 -5.11 -13.47
C MET A 157 2.10 -5.55 -12.66
N PHE A 158 2.24 -6.62 -11.86
CA PHE A 158 1.31 -7.00 -10.83
C PHE A 158 1.94 -6.89 -9.45
N ILE A 159 1.12 -6.54 -8.45
CA ILE A 159 1.44 -6.74 -7.05
C ILE A 159 0.47 -7.78 -6.52
N ILE A 160 0.97 -8.91 -6.00
CA ILE A 160 0.14 -9.86 -5.26
C ILE A 160 0.15 -9.48 -3.79
N GLU A 161 -1.01 -9.48 -3.16
CA GLU A 161 -1.15 -9.17 -1.74
C GLU A 161 -1.83 -10.32 -1.02
N GLY A 162 -1.05 -10.99 -0.16
CA GLY A 162 -1.52 -12.11 0.65
C GLY A 162 -2.19 -11.69 1.94
N SER A 163 -2.82 -12.66 2.61
CA SER A 163 -3.60 -12.46 3.84
C SER A 163 -2.80 -11.99 5.05
N MET A 164 -1.45 -11.98 4.97
CA MET A 164 -0.57 -11.51 6.04
C MET A 164 -0.30 -9.99 5.99
N ALA A 165 -0.89 -9.27 5.03
CA ALA A 165 -0.78 -7.81 4.92
C ALA A 165 -1.42 -7.07 6.10
N GLY A 166 -1.07 -5.79 6.24
CA GLY A 166 -1.70 -4.86 7.19
C GLY A 166 -2.82 -4.06 6.54
N GLY A 167 -3.68 -3.45 7.36
CA GLY A 167 -4.84 -2.71 6.87
C GLY A 167 -5.92 -3.64 6.31
N HIS A 168 -6.71 -3.15 5.36
CA HIS A 168 -7.81 -3.91 4.76
C HIS A 168 -7.30 -5.10 3.94
N LEU A 169 -7.96 -6.23 4.10
CA LEU A 169 -7.58 -7.51 3.48
C LEU A 169 -8.64 -7.95 2.47
N GLY A 170 -8.18 -8.38 1.29
CA GLY A 170 -9.03 -8.86 0.19
C GLY A 170 -9.47 -10.33 0.35
N PHE A 171 -9.62 -10.80 1.58
CA PHE A 171 -9.99 -12.18 1.93
C PHE A 171 -11.19 -12.18 2.88
N ASP A 172 -11.86 -13.31 3.02
CA ASP A 172 -12.89 -13.50 4.03
C ASP A 172 -12.28 -13.55 5.44
N ALA A 173 -12.95 -12.95 6.44
CA ALA A 173 -12.45 -12.87 7.80
C ALA A 173 -12.31 -14.26 8.46
N ASP A 174 -13.27 -15.16 8.20
CA ASP A 174 -13.25 -16.50 8.74
C ASP A 174 -12.14 -17.34 8.11
N ASP A 175 -11.90 -17.18 6.80
CA ASP A 175 -10.80 -17.85 6.10
C ASP A 175 -9.43 -17.38 6.61
N ILE A 176 -9.27 -16.08 6.90
CA ILE A 176 -8.03 -15.55 7.49
C ILE A 176 -7.81 -16.17 8.87
N THR A 177 -8.84 -16.16 9.71
CA THR A 177 -8.76 -16.64 11.11
C THR A 177 -8.52 -18.13 11.19
N GLN A 178 -9.08 -18.90 10.25
CA GLN A 178 -8.95 -20.35 10.17
C GLN A 178 -7.71 -20.81 9.37
N GLY A 179 -6.91 -19.88 8.82
CA GLY A 179 -5.74 -20.20 8.01
C GLY A 179 -6.08 -20.89 6.68
N LYS A 180 -7.25 -20.63 6.12
CA LYS A 180 -7.74 -21.23 4.86
C LYS A 180 -7.45 -20.40 3.61
N THR A 181 -6.82 -19.25 3.78
CA THR A 181 -6.43 -18.39 2.65
C THR A 181 -5.27 -19.02 1.88
N GLN A 182 -5.24 -18.81 0.56
CA GLN A 182 -4.07 -19.18 -0.23
C GLN A 182 -2.81 -18.49 0.33
N SER A 183 -1.71 -19.23 0.33
CA SER A 183 -0.38 -18.68 0.62
C SER A 183 0.10 -17.77 -0.50
N ASN A 184 1.06 -16.88 -0.20
CA ASN A 184 1.71 -16.07 -1.25
C ASN A 184 2.37 -16.93 -2.34
N ASP A 185 2.89 -18.10 -1.98
CA ASP A 185 3.49 -19.03 -2.94
C ASP A 185 2.48 -19.56 -3.95
N GLU A 186 1.30 -19.95 -3.47
CA GLU A 186 0.20 -20.41 -4.35
C GLU A 186 -0.33 -19.28 -5.22
N ILE A 187 -0.53 -18.07 -4.66
CA ILE A 187 -0.98 -16.90 -5.42
C ILE A 187 0.06 -16.52 -6.48
N LEU A 188 1.36 -16.53 -6.14
CA LEU A 188 2.43 -16.24 -7.09
C LEU A 188 2.44 -17.25 -8.24
N SER A 189 2.38 -18.55 -7.94
CA SER A 189 2.33 -19.60 -8.93
C SER A 189 1.13 -19.43 -9.88
N ASP A 190 -0.06 -19.17 -9.34
CA ASP A 190 -1.28 -18.97 -10.12
C ASP A 190 -1.19 -17.74 -11.03
N VAL A 191 -0.62 -16.63 -10.53
CA VAL A 191 -0.48 -15.38 -11.30
C VAL A 191 0.55 -15.55 -12.41
N LEU A 192 1.69 -16.20 -12.13
CA LEU A 192 2.72 -16.47 -13.14
C LEU A 192 2.17 -17.38 -14.24
N ALA A 193 1.41 -18.42 -13.90
CA ALA A 193 0.76 -19.29 -14.91
C ALA A 193 -0.22 -18.51 -15.81
N VAL A 194 -0.99 -17.57 -15.25
CA VAL A 194 -1.89 -16.71 -16.04
C VAL A 194 -1.12 -15.79 -16.98
N ILE A 195 0.03 -15.27 -16.57
CA ILE A 195 0.91 -14.44 -17.40
C ILE A 195 1.50 -15.26 -18.54
N GLU A 196 2.04 -16.45 -18.25
CA GLU A 196 2.61 -17.38 -19.21
C GLU A 196 1.60 -17.78 -20.31
N GLU A 197 0.37 -18.15 -19.92
CA GLU A 197 -0.71 -18.46 -20.87
C GLU A 197 -1.00 -17.31 -21.85
N SER A 198 -0.74 -16.06 -21.46
CA SER A 198 -0.98 -14.90 -22.31
C SER A 198 0.17 -14.58 -23.27
N GLY A 199 1.35 -15.15 -23.05
CA GLY A 199 2.59 -14.80 -23.75
C GLY A 199 3.12 -13.40 -23.44
N ALA A 200 2.60 -12.73 -22.40
CA ALA A 200 3.09 -11.42 -21.97
C ALA A 200 4.26 -11.54 -21.00
N ASP A 201 5.13 -10.54 -20.98
CA ASP A 201 6.20 -10.40 -19.97
C ASP A 201 5.77 -9.31 -18.97
N ILE A 202 5.25 -9.75 -17.81
CA ILE A 202 4.70 -8.87 -16.78
C ILE A 202 5.38 -9.20 -15.45
N PRO A 203 6.21 -8.30 -14.88
CA PRO A 203 6.84 -8.52 -13.59
C PRO A 203 5.82 -8.57 -12.45
N VAL A 204 6.03 -9.50 -11.51
CA VAL A 204 5.18 -9.69 -10.34
C VAL A 204 5.95 -9.38 -9.06
N PHE A 205 5.39 -8.54 -8.21
CA PHE A 205 5.92 -8.23 -6.88
C PHE A 205 5.04 -8.87 -5.81
N VAL A 206 5.66 -9.41 -4.76
CA VAL A 206 4.95 -10.10 -3.67
C VAL A 206 4.84 -9.22 -2.45
N ALA A 207 3.62 -9.06 -1.92
CA ALA A 207 3.31 -8.31 -0.71
C ALA A 207 2.53 -9.15 0.31
N GLY A 208 2.53 -8.69 1.56
CA GLY A 208 1.84 -9.34 2.68
C GLY A 208 2.69 -10.40 3.36
N GLY A 209 3.24 -10.05 4.53
CA GLY A 209 4.10 -10.93 5.32
C GLY A 209 5.58 -10.91 4.96
N VAL A 210 6.01 -10.19 3.93
CA VAL A 210 7.43 -9.99 3.61
C VAL A 210 8.07 -9.05 4.63
N PHE A 211 9.19 -9.46 5.22
CA PHE A 211 9.87 -8.70 6.26
C PHE A 211 11.31 -8.35 5.91
N ASP A 212 12.09 -9.29 5.43
CA ASP A 212 13.53 -9.15 5.23
C ASP A 212 14.01 -9.64 3.85
N GLY A 213 15.32 -9.58 3.61
CA GLY A 213 15.92 -10.02 2.36
C GLY A 213 15.86 -11.53 2.15
N LYS A 214 15.69 -12.30 3.21
CA LYS A 214 15.51 -13.76 3.12
C LYS A 214 14.13 -14.09 2.56
N ASP A 215 13.08 -13.40 3.04
CA ASP A 215 11.74 -13.51 2.45
C ASP A 215 11.75 -13.06 0.99
N MET A 216 12.47 -11.98 0.67
CA MET A 216 12.62 -11.50 -0.70
C MET A 216 13.28 -12.55 -1.59
N ALA A 217 14.38 -13.16 -1.13
CA ALA A 217 15.08 -14.21 -1.88
C ALA A 217 14.18 -15.42 -2.15
N HIS A 218 13.37 -15.81 -1.15
CA HIS A 218 12.40 -16.89 -1.30
C HIS A 218 11.45 -16.67 -2.49
N TYR A 219 10.84 -15.48 -2.61
CA TYR A 219 9.92 -15.20 -3.69
C TYR A 219 10.61 -14.97 -5.03
N VAL A 220 11.77 -14.30 -5.03
CA VAL A 220 12.53 -14.08 -6.27
C VAL A 220 13.00 -15.40 -6.85
N ASN A 221 13.47 -16.35 -6.02
CA ASN A 221 13.84 -17.70 -6.46
C ASN A 221 12.63 -18.50 -7.03
N LYS A 222 11.41 -18.06 -6.78
CA LYS A 222 10.15 -18.63 -7.34
C LYS A 222 9.60 -17.84 -8.52
N GLY A 223 10.34 -16.87 -9.06
CA GLY A 223 9.98 -16.12 -10.25
C GLY A 223 9.35 -14.74 -10.00
N ALA A 224 9.27 -14.28 -8.76
CA ALA A 224 8.90 -12.89 -8.49
C ALA A 224 9.99 -11.93 -8.97
N ALA A 225 9.60 -10.76 -9.45
CA ALA A 225 10.50 -9.70 -9.85
C ALA A 225 11.08 -8.91 -8.66
N GLY A 226 10.39 -8.95 -7.52
CA GLY A 226 10.76 -8.27 -6.29
C GLY A 226 9.66 -8.39 -5.25
N VAL A 227 9.69 -7.53 -4.23
CA VAL A 227 8.75 -7.56 -3.11
C VAL A 227 8.20 -6.18 -2.78
N GLN A 228 7.00 -6.16 -2.15
CA GLN A 228 6.45 -4.95 -1.52
C GLN A 228 6.44 -5.14 -0.01
N ILE A 229 7.01 -4.19 0.71
CA ILE A 229 7.11 -4.17 2.19
C ILE A 229 6.48 -2.87 2.70
N ALA A 230 5.65 -2.96 3.74
CA ALA A 230 5.00 -1.78 4.32
C ALA A 230 5.41 -1.55 5.79
N THR A 231 5.13 -2.48 6.68
CA THR A 231 5.22 -2.31 8.14
C THR A 231 6.60 -1.84 8.60
N ARG A 232 7.68 -2.38 8.06
CA ARG A 232 9.05 -1.94 8.42
C ARG A 232 9.32 -0.48 8.09
N PHE A 233 8.72 0.02 6.99
CA PHE A 233 8.87 1.42 6.60
C PHE A 233 8.12 2.40 7.51
N ILE A 234 7.13 1.94 8.31
CA ILE A 234 6.51 2.78 9.35
C ILE A 234 7.55 3.17 10.41
N ALA A 235 8.40 2.22 10.81
CA ALA A 235 9.47 2.44 11.79
C ALA A 235 10.73 3.03 11.13
N THR A 236 10.57 4.06 10.31
CA THR A 236 11.69 4.81 9.73
C THR A 236 11.64 6.29 10.11
N ASN A 237 12.81 6.92 10.14
CA ASN A 237 12.92 8.36 10.44
C ASN A 237 12.10 9.19 9.46
N GLU A 238 12.09 8.79 8.18
CA GLU A 238 11.46 9.50 7.07
C GLU A 238 9.96 9.21 6.91
N CYS A 239 9.41 8.23 7.65
CA CYS A 239 7.97 7.99 7.67
C CYS A 239 7.22 9.25 8.08
N ASP A 240 6.17 9.62 7.31
CA ASP A 240 5.41 10.85 7.52
C ASP A 240 4.45 10.78 8.73
N ALA A 241 4.27 9.60 9.35
CA ALA A 241 3.47 9.45 10.56
C ALA A 241 4.18 9.98 11.81
N SER A 242 3.39 10.29 12.85
CA SER A 242 3.89 10.70 14.16
C SER A 242 4.79 9.66 14.82
N ASP A 243 5.63 10.10 15.74
CA ASP A 243 6.48 9.19 16.53
C ASP A 243 5.65 8.21 17.36
N THR A 244 4.46 8.59 17.81
CA THR A 244 3.52 7.67 18.48
C THR A 244 3.18 6.47 17.59
N PHE A 245 2.91 6.68 16.32
CA PHE A 245 2.64 5.58 15.38
C PHE A 245 3.87 4.69 15.20
N LYS A 246 5.04 5.29 14.99
CA LYS A 246 6.32 4.55 14.85
C LYS A 246 6.59 3.69 16.07
N GLN A 247 6.43 4.27 17.27
CA GLN A 247 6.59 3.55 18.54
C GLN A 247 5.52 2.47 18.76
N ALA A 248 4.29 2.69 18.31
CA ALA A 248 3.25 1.66 18.36
C ALA A 248 3.66 0.39 17.58
N VAL A 249 4.33 0.56 16.44
CA VAL A 249 4.85 -0.58 15.67
C VAL A 249 6.04 -1.23 16.36
N VAL A 250 7.00 -0.45 16.87
CA VAL A 250 8.20 -0.96 17.54
C VAL A 250 7.86 -1.70 18.86
N ASN A 251 6.84 -1.23 19.58
CA ASN A 251 6.41 -1.83 20.84
C ASN A 251 5.39 -2.95 20.69
N ALA A 252 4.87 -3.19 19.46
CA ALA A 252 3.84 -4.20 19.21
C ALA A 252 4.36 -5.61 19.50
N LYS A 253 3.60 -6.37 20.27
CA LYS A 253 3.82 -7.79 20.49
C LYS A 253 2.88 -8.60 19.62
N ARG A 254 3.15 -9.90 19.50
CA ARG A 254 2.35 -10.80 18.69
C ARG A 254 0.86 -10.78 19.05
N GLU A 255 0.55 -10.73 20.34
CA GLU A 255 -0.80 -10.69 20.90
C GLU A 255 -1.52 -9.36 20.61
N ASP A 256 -0.80 -8.29 20.31
CA ASP A 256 -1.39 -6.99 19.98
C ASP A 256 -1.86 -6.91 18.51
N ILE A 257 -1.40 -7.84 17.66
CA ILE A 257 -1.71 -7.84 16.23
C ILE A 257 -2.99 -8.65 16.01
N ARG A 258 -4.07 -7.99 15.59
CA ARG A 258 -5.38 -8.63 15.49
C ARG A 258 -6.11 -8.33 14.17
N ILE A 259 -6.99 -9.22 13.78
CA ILE A 259 -7.97 -8.99 12.71
C ILE A 259 -9.19 -8.31 13.33
N ILE A 260 -9.61 -7.21 12.72
CA ILE A 260 -10.76 -6.42 13.11
C ILE A 260 -11.79 -6.37 11.99
N LYS A 261 -13.05 -6.12 12.36
CA LYS A 261 -14.11 -5.80 11.39
C LYS A 261 -14.09 -4.30 11.13
N SER A 262 -13.63 -3.91 9.95
CA SER A 262 -13.64 -2.49 9.57
C SER A 262 -15.09 -2.01 9.32
N PRO A 263 -15.40 -0.73 9.63
CA PRO A 263 -16.72 -0.15 9.39
C PRO A 263 -17.09 -0.07 7.89
N VAL A 264 -16.15 -0.35 7.01
CA VAL A 264 -16.38 -0.41 5.55
C VAL A 264 -16.66 -1.82 5.04
N GLY A 265 -16.85 -2.79 5.95
CA GLY A 265 -17.31 -4.15 5.62
C GLY A 265 -16.22 -5.14 5.27
N MET A 266 -14.95 -4.74 5.29
CA MET A 266 -13.80 -5.63 5.04
C MET A 266 -13.11 -6.00 6.36
N PRO A 267 -12.50 -7.21 6.48
CA PRO A 267 -11.56 -7.46 7.55
C PRO A 267 -10.32 -6.59 7.39
N ALA A 268 -9.69 -6.24 8.50
CA ALA A 268 -8.45 -5.50 8.48
C ALA A 268 -7.51 -5.95 9.60
N ARG A 269 -6.18 -5.80 9.41
CA ARG A 269 -5.20 -6.10 10.45
C ARG A 269 -4.64 -4.82 11.03
N ALA A 270 -4.68 -4.73 12.36
CA ALA A 270 -4.25 -3.58 13.13
C ALA A 270 -3.54 -4.00 14.42
N ILE A 271 -2.79 -3.07 14.99
CA ILE A 271 -2.28 -3.14 16.36
C ILE A 271 -3.42 -2.78 17.31
N ASN A 272 -3.58 -3.52 18.40
CA ASN A 272 -4.56 -3.22 19.43
C ASN A 272 -4.32 -1.81 20.02
N SER A 273 -5.40 -1.07 20.25
CA SER A 273 -5.34 0.29 20.79
C SER A 273 -6.57 0.53 21.68
N PRO A 274 -6.55 1.55 22.53
CA PRO A 274 -7.72 1.89 23.36
C PRO A 274 -9.01 2.11 22.57
N LEU A 275 -8.90 2.60 21.32
CA LEU A 275 -10.06 2.68 20.41
C LEU A 275 -10.70 1.31 20.17
N LEU A 276 -9.87 0.30 19.85
CA LEU A 276 -10.38 -1.05 19.55
C LEU A 276 -10.96 -1.73 20.80
N GLU A 277 -10.34 -1.52 21.96
CA GLU A 277 -10.86 -2.04 23.23
C GLU A 277 -12.24 -1.46 23.59
N ARG A 278 -12.43 -0.15 23.38
CA ARG A 278 -13.73 0.51 23.57
C ARG A 278 -14.78 0.03 22.58
N LEU A 279 -14.40 -0.19 21.33
CA LEU A 279 -15.29 -0.77 20.32
C LEU A 279 -15.72 -2.19 20.68
N ASP A 280 -14.81 -3.02 21.20
CA ASP A 280 -15.12 -4.38 21.69
C ASP A 280 -16.04 -4.34 22.93
N ALA A 281 -15.93 -3.30 23.77
CA ALA A 281 -16.85 -3.04 24.88
C ALA A 281 -18.24 -2.53 24.44
N GLY A 282 -18.46 -2.34 23.11
CA GLY A 282 -19.73 -1.89 22.55
C GLY A 282 -19.89 -0.38 22.45
N GLU A 283 -18.84 0.41 22.67
CA GLU A 283 -18.90 1.85 22.44
C GLU A 283 -19.01 2.15 20.94
N THR A 284 -19.70 3.24 20.61
CA THR A 284 -19.83 3.76 19.24
C THR A 284 -19.45 5.23 19.16
N PHE A 285 -18.76 5.61 18.09
CA PHE A 285 -18.23 6.96 17.89
C PHE A 285 -18.79 7.56 16.61
N THR A 286 -20.04 8.08 16.68
CA THR A 286 -20.73 8.61 15.50
C THR A 286 -20.02 9.83 14.90
N ALA A 287 -19.84 9.81 13.59
CA ALA A 287 -19.20 10.89 12.86
C ALA A 287 -20.22 11.97 12.49
N ARG A 288 -20.23 13.10 13.19
CA ARG A 288 -21.13 14.24 12.88
C ARG A 288 -20.91 14.88 11.50
N LYS A 289 -19.74 14.71 10.89
CA LYS A 289 -19.42 15.20 9.52
C LYS A 289 -18.62 14.14 8.78
N CYS A 290 -19.07 13.75 7.59
CA CYS A 290 -18.40 12.81 6.71
C CYS A 290 -17.51 13.54 5.71
N ASN A 291 -16.26 13.06 5.51
CA ASN A 291 -15.31 13.60 4.52
C ASN A 291 -15.55 13.05 3.11
N GLY A 292 -16.52 12.14 2.91
CA GLY A 292 -16.82 11.56 1.60
C GLY A 292 -15.66 10.74 1.00
N CYS A 293 -14.84 10.08 1.83
CA CYS A 293 -13.61 9.42 1.39
C CYS A 293 -13.83 8.14 0.58
N LEU A 294 -14.93 7.41 0.83
CA LEU A 294 -15.23 6.11 0.19
C LEU A 294 -16.64 6.12 -0.42
N THR A 295 -16.78 5.49 -1.59
CA THR A 295 -18.06 5.39 -2.31
C THR A 295 -19.09 4.52 -1.58
N ALA A 296 -18.65 3.36 -1.06
CA ALA A 296 -19.52 2.37 -0.43
C ALA A 296 -19.79 2.60 1.06
N CYS A 297 -19.28 3.69 1.65
CA CYS A 297 -19.53 4.00 3.07
C CYS A 297 -20.99 4.39 3.28
N LYS A 298 -21.67 3.73 4.23
CA LYS A 298 -23.09 3.97 4.52
C LYS A 298 -23.39 5.38 5.03
N LYS A 299 -22.43 6.04 5.68
CA LYS A 299 -22.51 7.43 6.18
C LYS A 299 -23.63 7.68 7.20
N ASP A 300 -24.09 6.65 7.86
CA ASP A 300 -25.17 6.68 8.86
C ASP A 300 -24.69 6.19 10.23
N ASP A 301 -25.60 6.21 11.20
CA ASP A 301 -25.31 5.80 12.58
C ASP A 301 -25.16 4.28 12.76
N SER A 302 -25.33 3.49 11.69
CA SER A 302 -25.09 2.03 11.74
C SER A 302 -23.62 1.64 11.77
N ILE A 303 -22.71 2.57 11.44
CA ILE A 303 -21.28 2.33 11.53
C ILE A 303 -20.75 2.72 12.92
N PRO A 304 -19.98 1.84 13.60
CA PRO A 304 -19.55 2.09 14.98
C PRO A 304 -18.56 3.26 15.10
N TYR A 305 -17.80 3.57 14.05
CA TYR A 305 -16.86 4.71 14.00
C TYR A 305 -16.51 5.09 12.57
N CYS A 306 -16.00 6.30 12.38
CA CYS A 306 -15.51 6.76 11.07
C CYS A 306 -14.06 6.35 10.87
N ILE A 307 -13.78 5.44 9.92
CA ILE A 307 -12.43 4.94 9.63
C ILE A 307 -11.45 6.07 9.27
N SER A 308 -11.87 7.03 8.45
CA SER A 308 -11.03 8.18 8.08
C SER A 308 -10.55 8.97 9.29
N ARG A 309 -11.43 9.19 10.28
CA ARG A 309 -11.07 9.91 11.51
C ARG A 309 -10.11 9.12 12.39
N ALA A 310 -10.37 7.81 12.54
CA ALA A 310 -9.52 6.96 13.34
C ALA A 310 -8.10 6.84 12.73
N LEU A 311 -7.99 6.76 11.40
CA LEU A 311 -6.69 6.77 10.70
C LEU A 311 -5.99 8.13 10.80
N ILE A 312 -6.74 9.25 10.71
CA ILE A 312 -6.19 10.60 10.91
C ILE A 312 -5.73 10.79 12.36
N ALA A 313 -6.47 10.26 13.34
CA ALA A 313 -6.07 10.29 14.75
C ALA A 313 -4.75 9.53 14.95
N ALA A 314 -4.63 8.33 14.38
CA ALA A 314 -3.41 7.53 14.47
C ALA A 314 -2.18 8.25 13.90
N VAL A 315 -2.29 8.78 12.67
CA VAL A 315 -1.13 9.47 12.05
C VAL A 315 -0.72 10.73 12.80
N LYS A 316 -1.66 11.40 13.48
CA LYS A 316 -1.40 12.57 14.34
C LYS A 316 -0.91 12.21 15.75
N GLY A 317 -0.82 10.93 16.08
CA GLY A 317 -0.30 10.45 17.36
C GLY A 317 -1.33 10.38 18.50
N ASP A 318 -2.62 10.48 18.18
CA ASP A 318 -3.69 10.25 19.15
C ASP A 318 -3.85 8.74 19.39
N TRP A 319 -3.17 8.22 20.39
CA TRP A 319 -3.18 6.80 20.75
C TRP A 319 -4.57 6.30 21.15
N ASP A 320 -5.32 7.14 21.87
CA ASP A 320 -6.61 6.75 22.44
C ASP A 320 -7.72 6.61 21.40
N ASN A 321 -7.64 7.38 20.31
CA ASN A 321 -8.66 7.41 19.26
C ASN A 321 -8.14 6.90 17.89
N GLY A 322 -6.87 6.49 17.83
CA GLY A 322 -6.19 6.06 16.62
C GLY A 322 -6.44 4.61 16.24
N LEU A 323 -6.57 4.35 14.94
CA LEU A 323 -6.52 3.02 14.34
C LEU A 323 -5.17 2.82 13.65
N PHE A 324 -4.34 1.93 14.21
CA PHE A 324 -2.96 1.71 13.79
C PHE A 324 -2.86 0.44 12.93
N PHE A 325 -2.89 0.59 11.61
CA PHE A 325 -2.74 -0.54 10.69
C PHE A 325 -1.29 -1.01 10.63
N ALA A 326 -1.09 -2.33 10.73
CA ALA A 326 0.20 -2.98 10.57
C ALA A 326 0.03 -4.42 10.07
N GLY A 327 1.06 -4.96 9.44
CA GLY A 327 1.09 -6.35 8.97
C GLY A 327 1.28 -7.36 10.09
N SER A 328 1.16 -8.63 9.76
CA SER A 328 1.24 -9.74 10.70
C SER A 328 2.60 -9.90 11.39
N ASN A 329 3.64 -9.28 10.86
CA ASN A 329 5.02 -9.35 11.34
C ASN A 329 5.47 -8.04 12.02
N ALA A 330 4.55 -7.20 12.49
CA ALA A 330 4.87 -5.96 13.21
C ALA A 330 5.66 -6.23 14.50
N ASP A 331 5.39 -7.34 15.17
CA ASP A 331 6.11 -7.81 16.36
C ASP A 331 7.61 -8.11 16.15
N ARG A 332 8.07 -8.15 14.90
CA ARG A 332 9.50 -8.32 14.56
C ARG A 332 10.24 -6.99 14.39
N VAL A 333 9.53 -5.86 14.41
CA VAL A 333 10.15 -4.53 14.29
C VAL A 333 10.67 -4.09 15.66
N ASP A 334 11.97 -3.92 15.80
CA ASP A 334 12.64 -3.70 17.09
C ASP A 334 13.16 -2.28 17.30
N ARG A 335 13.28 -1.48 16.24
CA ARG A 335 13.82 -0.13 16.31
C ARG A 335 13.36 0.77 15.15
N ILE A 336 13.50 2.07 15.34
CA ILE A 336 13.40 3.07 14.27
C ILE A 336 14.79 3.23 13.63
N MET A 337 14.86 3.26 12.31
CA MET A 337 16.08 3.42 11.53
C MET A 337 15.85 4.36 10.33
N SER A 338 16.90 4.70 9.58
CA SER A 338 16.70 5.41 8.31
C SER A 338 16.21 4.46 7.21
N VAL A 339 15.52 4.99 6.20
CA VAL A 339 15.14 4.25 4.99
C VAL A 339 16.36 3.62 4.32
N GLN A 340 17.49 4.34 4.26
CA GLN A 340 18.70 3.82 3.63
C GLN A 340 19.29 2.63 4.39
N GLU A 341 19.28 2.66 5.74
CA GLU A 341 19.71 1.52 6.57
C GLU A 341 18.80 0.31 6.35
N LEU A 342 17.49 0.51 6.34
CA LEU A 342 16.51 -0.55 6.08
C LEU A 342 16.72 -1.20 4.71
N ILE A 343 16.86 -0.41 3.66
CA ILE A 343 17.10 -0.92 2.30
C ILE A 343 18.43 -1.68 2.23
N ASN A 344 19.48 -1.17 2.88
CA ASN A 344 20.78 -1.83 2.91
C ASN A 344 20.71 -3.19 3.64
N GLU A 345 19.98 -3.26 4.76
CA GLU A 345 19.75 -4.49 5.51
C GLU A 345 19.03 -5.53 4.64
N ILE A 346 17.88 -5.15 4.05
CA ILE A 346 17.10 -6.03 3.16
C ILE A 346 17.98 -6.55 2.01
N MET A 347 18.73 -5.67 1.34
CA MET A 347 19.52 -6.06 0.18
C MET A 347 20.76 -6.89 0.54
N THR A 348 21.30 -6.72 1.74
CA THR A 348 22.39 -7.57 2.25
C THR A 348 21.90 -8.99 2.49
N ASP A 349 20.79 -9.13 3.21
CA ASP A 349 20.16 -10.44 3.46
C ASP A 349 19.72 -11.11 2.16
N TYR A 350 19.16 -10.34 1.21
CA TYR A 350 18.77 -10.85 -0.09
C TYR A 350 19.94 -11.45 -0.85
N ARG A 351 21.09 -10.75 -0.92
CA ARG A 351 22.29 -11.24 -1.63
C ARG A 351 22.85 -12.52 -1.03
N LEU A 352 22.75 -12.67 0.30
CA LEU A 352 23.21 -13.87 1.01
C LEU A 352 22.31 -15.10 0.79
N ASN A 353 21.03 -14.89 0.45
CA ASN A 353 20.03 -15.96 0.35
C ASN A 353 19.52 -16.18 -1.08
N LYS A 354 19.90 -15.33 -2.04
CA LYS A 354 19.55 -15.51 -3.44
C LYS A 354 20.34 -16.70 -4.02
N SER A 355 19.63 -17.62 -4.66
CA SER A 355 20.27 -18.68 -5.43
C SER A 355 21.02 -18.12 -6.64
N ASP A 356 22.20 -18.60 -6.90
CA ASP A 356 22.87 -18.38 -8.19
C ASP A 356 22.07 -19.13 -9.25
N ILE A 357 21.31 -18.40 -10.07
CA ILE A 357 20.54 -18.91 -11.19
C ILE A 357 21.39 -18.77 -12.46
#